data_985dc3e8541e97dbdf611937b9e0b6da
#
_entry.id   985dc3e8541e97dbdf611937b9e0b6da
#
_cell.length_a   1.000
_cell.length_b   1.000
_cell.length_c   1.000
_cell.angle_alpha   90.00
_cell.angle_beta   90.00
_cell.angle_gamma   90.00
#
_symmetry.space_group_name_H-M   'P 1'
#
loop_
_entity.id
_entity.type
_entity.pdbx_description
1 polymer ?
#
loop_
_entity_poly.entity_id
_entity_poly.type
_entity_poly.pdbx_seq_one_letter_code
_entity_poly.pdbx_strand_id
1 'polypeptide(L)'
;YQEDISEARARQYLNLPQNAFIVTAFGKFRNREEIRMVLGAFHAWKRPHKLLLAPRLYPFSRRNRYGKNFLKRWLSRFGYYVVRPLLNRWLHLRAGGNDDLVDSCDLPYYIAASDLVMIPRKDILNSGNIPLAFLYHKVVVGPDTGNNGELLAITGNPSFDPDDREDIVHALETGARYAAYEHGEANYDYAIENMNIKKTGREYAQVYKDAINGR
;
A
#
# COMPACT_ATOMS: atom_id res chain seq x y z
N TYR A 1 -1.53 19.09 6.69
CA TYR A 1 -0.24 19.23 7.38
C TYR A 1 0.59 18.01 7.02
N GLN A 2 1.51 18.18 6.08
CA GLN A 2 2.48 17.17 5.75
C GLN A 2 3.68 17.44 6.65
N GLU A 3 3.90 16.60 7.66
CA GLU A 3 5.18 16.60 8.36
C GLU A 3 6.24 16.10 7.39
N ASP A 4 7.34 16.82 7.28
CA ASP A 4 8.50 16.42 6.50
C ASP A 4 9.24 15.30 7.27
N ILE A 5 8.76 14.07 7.09
CA ILE A 5 9.29 12.88 7.74
C ILE A 5 10.29 12.23 6.81
N SER A 6 11.57 12.31 7.16
CA SER A 6 12.61 11.60 6.40
C SER A 6 12.42 10.08 6.48
N GLU A 7 12.80 9.39 5.40
CA GLU A 7 12.73 7.92 5.31
C GLU A 7 13.45 7.23 6.47
N ALA A 8 14.66 7.69 6.78
CA ALA A 8 15.46 7.13 7.88
C ALA A 8 14.74 7.26 9.24
N ARG A 9 14.13 8.41 9.53
CA ARG A 9 13.35 8.63 10.75
C ARG A 9 12.10 7.73 10.79
N ALA A 10 11.41 7.60 9.67
CA ALA A 10 10.25 6.74 9.56
C ALA A 10 10.59 5.26 9.79
N ARG A 11 11.69 4.78 9.19
CA ARG A 11 12.17 3.41 9.39
C ARG A 11 12.61 3.17 10.83
N GLN A 12 13.26 4.13 11.45
CA GLN A 12 13.62 4.04 12.87
C GLN A 12 12.37 3.97 13.77
N TYR A 13 11.40 4.83 13.54
CA TYR A 13 10.13 4.86 14.30
C TYR A 13 9.38 3.52 14.22
N LEU A 14 9.30 2.94 13.03
CA LEU A 14 8.63 1.66 12.77
C LEU A 14 9.52 0.43 13.08
N ASN A 15 10.76 0.64 13.56
CA ASN A 15 11.74 -0.41 13.78
C ASN A 15 11.94 -1.30 12.55
N LEU A 16 12.21 -0.67 11.41
CA LEU A 16 12.45 -1.30 10.10
C LEU A 16 13.93 -1.24 9.74
N PRO A 17 14.44 -2.19 8.92
CA PRO A 17 15.82 -2.17 8.46
C PRO A 17 16.07 -0.97 7.54
N GLN A 18 17.20 -0.28 7.74
CA GLN A 18 17.57 0.91 6.97
C GLN A 18 18.01 0.60 5.53
N ASN A 19 18.53 -0.60 5.30
CA ASN A 19 19.13 -1.04 4.04
C ASN A 19 18.23 -1.98 3.21
N ALA A 20 16.99 -2.18 3.59
CA ALA A 20 16.05 -2.98 2.82
C ALA A 20 15.28 -2.13 1.83
N PHE A 21 14.95 -2.71 0.66
CA PHE A 21 13.96 -2.13 -0.24
C PHE A 21 12.55 -2.47 0.27
N ILE A 22 11.82 -1.46 0.70
CA ILE A 22 10.53 -1.63 1.37
C ILE A 22 9.39 -1.38 0.40
N VAL A 23 8.60 -2.42 0.11
CA VAL A 23 7.33 -2.31 -0.58
C VAL A 23 6.22 -2.26 0.46
N THR A 24 5.45 -1.19 0.50
CA THR A 24 4.31 -1.09 1.41
C THR A 24 3.01 -1.42 0.69
N ALA A 25 2.40 -2.53 1.06
CA ALA A 25 1.04 -2.88 0.66
C ALA A 25 0.05 -2.25 1.65
N PHE A 26 -0.34 -1.00 1.34
CA PHE A 26 -1.19 -0.22 2.23
C PHE A 26 -2.67 -0.41 1.92
N GLY A 27 -3.44 -0.75 2.92
CA GLY A 27 -4.87 -1.01 2.82
C GLY A 27 -5.27 -2.35 3.43
N LYS A 28 -6.57 -2.53 3.67
CA LYS A 28 -7.09 -3.79 4.21
C LYS A 28 -7.21 -4.81 3.08
N PHE A 29 -6.68 -5.99 3.24
CA PHE A 29 -6.95 -7.11 2.36
C PHE A 29 -8.39 -7.59 2.53
N ARG A 30 -9.17 -7.63 1.45
CA ARG A 30 -10.59 -7.97 1.48
C ARG A 30 -10.85 -9.47 1.55
N ASN A 31 -9.97 -10.24 0.87
CA ASN A 31 -10.13 -11.67 0.72
C ASN A 31 -8.77 -12.40 0.66
N ARG A 32 -8.83 -13.73 0.60
CA ARG A 32 -7.63 -14.58 0.53
C ARG A 32 -6.93 -14.51 -0.83
N GLU A 33 -7.63 -14.13 -1.88
CA GLU A 33 -7.06 -14.01 -3.23
C GLU A 33 -6.11 -12.81 -3.30
N GLU A 34 -6.51 -11.66 -2.77
CA GLU A 34 -5.64 -10.49 -2.65
C GLU A 34 -4.38 -10.80 -1.83
N ILE A 35 -4.52 -11.58 -0.76
CA ILE A 35 -3.36 -12.02 0.05
C ILE A 35 -2.43 -12.91 -0.78
N ARG A 36 -2.97 -13.91 -1.51
CA ARG A 36 -2.18 -14.81 -2.34
C ARG A 36 -1.50 -14.08 -3.49
N MET A 37 -2.22 -13.16 -4.13
CA MET A 37 -1.71 -12.31 -5.20
C MET A 37 -0.47 -11.54 -4.72
N VAL A 38 -0.60 -10.74 -3.66
CA VAL A 38 0.50 -9.91 -3.16
C VAL A 38 1.66 -10.74 -2.63
N LEU A 39 1.40 -11.72 -1.75
CA LEU A 39 2.45 -12.55 -1.17
C LEU A 39 3.12 -13.44 -2.21
N GLY A 40 2.35 -13.97 -3.16
CA GLY A 40 2.86 -14.82 -4.25
C GLY A 40 3.76 -14.05 -5.21
N ALA A 41 3.36 -12.86 -5.63
CA ALA A 41 4.17 -12.01 -6.49
C ALA A 41 5.41 -11.49 -5.76
N PHE A 42 5.26 -10.98 -4.54
CA PHE A 42 6.39 -10.50 -3.75
C PHE A 42 7.42 -11.60 -3.47
N HIS A 43 6.99 -12.83 -3.20
CA HIS A 43 7.90 -13.97 -3.04
C HIS A 43 8.62 -14.33 -4.35
N ALA A 44 7.89 -14.34 -5.48
CA ALA A 44 8.46 -14.65 -6.80
C ALA A 44 9.46 -13.59 -7.28
N TRP A 45 9.31 -12.35 -6.88
CA TRP A 45 10.20 -11.25 -7.23
C TRP A 45 11.63 -11.47 -6.69
N LYS A 46 12.62 -11.56 -7.58
CA LYS A 46 14.02 -11.92 -7.26
C LYS A 46 14.88 -10.71 -6.89
N ARG A 47 14.45 -9.93 -5.90
CA ARG A 47 15.21 -8.80 -5.38
C ARG A 47 15.88 -9.14 -4.05
N PRO A 48 17.21 -8.89 -3.86
CA PRO A 48 17.87 -9.03 -2.57
C PRO A 48 17.42 -7.94 -1.58
N HIS A 49 17.54 -8.22 -0.29
CA HIS A 49 17.25 -7.26 0.79
C HIS A 49 15.90 -6.53 0.65
N LYS A 50 14.85 -7.24 0.22
CA LYS A 50 13.49 -6.71 0.12
C LYS A 50 12.69 -6.97 1.39
N LEU A 51 11.74 -6.09 1.69
CA LEU A 51 10.78 -6.23 2.79
C LEU A 51 9.38 -5.84 2.30
N LEU A 52 8.40 -6.68 2.55
CA LEU A 52 6.98 -6.32 2.37
C LEU A 52 6.42 -5.79 3.69
N LEU A 53 6.08 -4.53 3.71
CA LEU A 53 5.41 -3.88 4.83
C LEU A 53 3.89 -3.90 4.59
N ALA A 54 3.17 -4.70 5.34
CA ALA A 54 1.73 -4.88 5.19
C ALA A 54 1.02 -4.66 6.54
N PRO A 55 0.83 -3.41 6.96
CA PRO A 55 0.34 -3.07 8.31
C PRO A 55 -1.06 -3.61 8.59
N ARG A 56 -1.87 -3.81 7.55
CA ARG A 56 -3.24 -4.31 7.66
C ARG A 56 -3.42 -5.75 7.15
N LEU A 57 -2.35 -6.51 7.04
CA LEU A 57 -2.38 -7.94 6.77
C LEU A 57 -2.40 -8.70 8.10
N TYR A 58 -3.46 -9.49 8.31
CA TYR A 58 -3.67 -10.27 9.54
C TYR A 58 -3.85 -11.75 9.21
N PRO A 59 -2.76 -12.49 8.91
CA PRO A 59 -2.86 -13.92 8.65
C PRO A 59 -3.38 -14.69 9.87
N PHE A 60 -3.14 -14.16 11.09
CA PHE A 60 -3.62 -14.72 12.34
C PHE A 60 -4.05 -13.60 13.28
N SER A 61 -5.35 -13.27 13.30
CA SER A 61 -5.87 -12.20 14.12
C SER A 61 -5.81 -12.53 15.61
N ARG A 62 -5.33 -11.57 16.40
CA ARG A 62 -5.39 -11.64 17.86
C ARG A 62 -6.84 -11.58 18.38
N ARG A 63 -7.78 -11.10 17.58
CA ARG A 63 -9.19 -10.89 17.93
C ARG A 63 -10.00 -12.18 18.01
N ASN A 64 -9.54 -13.29 17.41
CA ASN A 64 -10.14 -14.63 17.59
C ASN A 64 -9.99 -15.20 19.03
N ARG A 65 -9.73 -14.33 20.01
CA ARG A 65 -9.70 -14.69 21.45
C ARG A 65 -11.03 -15.20 22.00
N TYR A 66 -12.14 -14.92 21.31
CA TYR A 66 -13.49 -15.13 21.84
C TYR A 66 -14.23 -16.32 21.23
N GLY A 67 -13.55 -17.18 20.50
CA GLY A 67 -14.16 -18.46 20.09
C GLY A 67 -14.46 -19.32 21.29
N LYS A 68 -15.73 -19.81 21.41
CA LYS A 68 -16.19 -20.67 22.50
C LYS A 68 -15.42 -22.01 22.60
N ASN A 69 -14.64 -22.41 21.61
CA ASN A 69 -13.92 -23.66 21.56
C ASN A 69 -12.44 -23.50 21.93
N PHE A 70 -12.02 -24.18 22.99
CA PHE A 70 -10.64 -24.22 23.50
C PHE A 70 -9.59 -24.56 22.41
N LEU A 71 -9.88 -25.52 21.54
CA LEU A 71 -8.99 -25.94 20.45
C LEU A 71 -8.75 -24.81 19.42
N LYS A 72 -9.81 -24.06 19.03
CA LYS A 72 -9.68 -22.89 18.12
C LYS A 72 -8.84 -21.78 18.75
N ARG A 73 -8.97 -21.56 20.05
CA ARG A 73 -8.15 -20.58 20.79
C ARG A 73 -6.68 -20.98 20.84
N TRP A 74 -6.40 -22.25 21.09
CA TRP A 74 -5.04 -22.77 21.12
C TRP A 74 -4.38 -22.69 19.73
N LEU A 75 -5.05 -23.15 18.67
CA LEU A 75 -4.58 -23.07 17.30
C LEU A 75 -4.34 -21.60 16.85
N SER A 76 -5.22 -20.67 17.23
CA SER A 76 -5.04 -19.25 16.92
C SER A 76 -3.83 -18.66 17.65
N ARG A 77 -3.60 -19.04 18.93
CA ARG A 77 -2.43 -18.61 19.70
C ARG A 77 -1.13 -19.20 19.13
N PHE A 78 -1.12 -20.46 18.81
CA PHE A 78 0.01 -21.13 18.17
C PHE A 78 0.35 -20.47 16.82
N GLY A 79 -0.67 -20.23 15.98
CA GLY A 79 -0.51 -19.50 14.73
C GLY A 79 0.08 -18.10 14.91
N TYR A 80 -0.38 -17.37 15.92
CA TYR A 80 0.10 -16.02 16.19
C TYR A 80 1.55 -15.98 16.71
N TYR A 81 1.90 -16.85 17.67
CA TYR A 81 3.19 -16.78 18.33
C TYR A 81 4.30 -17.59 17.64
N VAL A 82 3.95 -18.62 16.88
CA VAL A 82 4.91 -19.52 16.24
C VAL A 82 4.89 -19.41 14.73
N VAL A 83 3.73 -19.60 14.10
CA VAL A 83 3.63 -19.65 12.63
C VAL A 83 3.87 -18.27 12.02
N ARG A 84 3.33 -17.21 12.60
CA ARG A 84 3.47 -15.84 12.10
C ARG A 84 4.93 -15.36 12.05
N PRO A 85 5.76 -15.48 13.11
CA PRO A 85 7.16 -15.06 13.04
C PRO A 85 7.95 -15.84 11.98
N LEU A 86 7.70 -17.15 11.85
CA LEU A 86 8.33 -17.98 10.83
C LEU A 86 7.93 -17.57 9.41
N LEU A 87 6.64 -17.32 9.17
CA LEU A 87 6.14 -16.81 7.88
C LEU A 87 6.69 -15.43 7.58
N ASN A 88 6.71 -14.53 8.57
CA ASN A 88 7.25 -13.19 8.38
C ASN A 88 8.72 -13.25 7.96
N ARG A 89 9.51 -14.13 8.60
CA ARG A 89 10.92 -14.31 8.26
C ARG A 89 11.11 -14.92 6.87
N TRP A 90 10.34 -15.94 6.55
CA TRP A 90 10.44 -16.65 5.26
C TRP A 90 9.97 -15.79 4.08
N LEU A 91 8.91 -15.00 4.26
CA LEU A 91 8.34 -14.12 3.23
C LEU A 91 8.96 -12.71 3.22
N HIS A 92 9.94 -12.44 4.08
CA HIS A 92 10.43 -11.06 4.28
C HIS A 92 9.28 -10.07 4.53
N LEU A 93 8.35 -10.46 5.38
CA LEU A 93 7.09 -9.78 5.63
C LEU A 93 7.11 -9.10 7.01
N ARG A 94 6.71 -7.84 7.07
CA ARG A 94 6.34 -7.14 8.29
C ARG A 94 4.83 -6.89 8.29
N ALA A 95 4.09 -7.86 8.82
CA ALA A 95 2.65 -7.75 8.97
C ALA A 95 2.27 -6.97 10.23
N GLY A 96 1.21 -6.19 10.16
CA GLY A 96 0.63 -5.53 11.32
C GLY A 96 0.13 -6.51 12.40
N GLY A 97 -0.02 -6.02 13.63
CA GLY A 97 -0.41 -6.85 14.77
C GLY A 97 -1.86 -6.73 15.20
N ASN A 98 -2.57 -5.72 14.76
CA ASN A 98 -3.93 -5.40 15.18
C ASN A 98 -4.90 -5.39 14.01
N ASP A 99 -6.15 -5.80 14.27
CA ASP A 99 -7.27 -5.70 13.30
C ASP A 99 -7.75 -4.24 13.12
N ASP A 100 -7.21 -3.33 13.92
CA ASP A 100 -7.63 -1.95 13.95
C ASP A 100 -7.05 -1.16 12.78
N LEU A 101 -7.65 -0.03 12.48
CA LEU A 101 -7.12 0.94 11.54
C LEU A 101 -5.70 1.34 12.00
N VAL A 102 -4.78 1.50 11.06
CA VAL A 102 -3.52 2.19 11.36
C VAL A 102 -3.91 3.56 11.90
N ASP A 103 -3.34 3.94 13.03
CA ASP A 103 -3.59 5.26 13.60
C ASP A 103 -3.24 6.33 12.57
N SER A 104 -4.05 7.38 12.50
CA SER A 104 -3.81 8.49 11.57
C SER A 104 -2.46 9.15 11.81
N CYS A 105 -1.96 9.11 13.04
CA CYS A 105 -0.63 9.61 13.41
C CYS A 105 0.51 8.74 12.87
N ASP A 106 0.29 7.44 12.71
CA ASP A 106 1.31 6.49 12.22
C ASP A 106 1.34 6.39 10.70
N LEU A 107 0.23 6.76 10.03
CA LEU A 107 0.07 6.64 8.59
C LEU A 107 1.22 7.32 7.79
N PRO A 108 1.64 8.55 8.12
CA PRO A 108 2.75 9.21 7.47
C PRO A 108 4.06 8.40 7.53
N TYR A 109 4.34 7.78 8.67
CA TYR A 109 5.55 6.98 8.86
C TYR A 109 5.57 5.73 7.99
N TYR A 110 4.42 5.06 7.80
CA TYR A 110 4.34 3.90 6.91
C TYR A 110 4.65 4.25 5.46
N ILE A 111 4.13 5.38 4.98
CA ILE A 111 4.36 5.81 3.60
C ILE A 111 5.78 6.37 3.44
N ALA A 112 6.25 7.20 4.37
CA ALA A 112 7.60 7.77 4.32
C ALA A 112 8.70 6.69 4.36
N ALA A 113 8.50 5.61 5.13
CA ALA A 113 9.44 4.49 5.24
C ALA A 113 9.56 3.63 3.97
N SER A 114 8.63 3.78 3.03
CA SER A 114 8.53 2.94 1.82
C SER A 114 9.45 3.44 0.71
N ASP A 115 10.00 2.52 -0.08
CA ASP A 115 10.58 2.83 -1.39
C ASP A 115 9.50 2.78 -2.49
N LEU A 116 8.53 1.89 -2.33
CA LEU A 116 7.47 1.64 -3.30
C LEU A 116 6.14 1.38 -2.58
N VAL A 117 5.05 1.92 -3.09
CA VAL A 117 3.70 1.64 -2.56
C VAL A 117 2.96 0.72 -3.53
N MET A 118 2.40 -0.36 -3.00
CA MET A 118 1.59 -1.31 -3.78
C MET A 118 0.12 -1.24 -3.35
N ILE A 119 -0.78 -1.15 -4.33
CA ILE A 119 -2.22 -1.24 -4.09
C ILE A 119 -2.63 -2.73 -4.06
N PRO A 120 -2.96 -3.29 -2.88
CA PRO A 120 -3.18 -4.72 -2.71
C PRO A 120 -4.62 -5.11 -3.05
N ARG A 121 -5.07 -4.80 -4.27
CA ARG A 121 -6.44 -5.04 -4.73
C ARG A 121 -6.44 -5.80 -6.04
N LYS A 122 -7.47 -6.64 -6.24
CA LYS A 122 -7.76 -7.25 -7.54
C LYS A 122 -8.73 -6.38 -8.34
N ASP A 123 -9.76 -5.92 -7.67
CA ASP A 123 -10.80 -5.09 -8.26
C ASP A 123 -11.04 -3.86 -7.39
N ILE A 124 -10.83 -2.69 -7.98
CA ILE A 124 -10.98 -1.41 -7.29
C ILE A 124 -11.29 -0.30 -8.28
N LEU A 125 -12.27 0.50 -7.96
CA LEU A 125 -12.59 1.69 -8.73
C LEU A 125 -11.61 2.82 -8.43
N ASN A 126 -11.46 3.17 -7.16
CA ASN A 126 -10.60 4.27 -6.68
C ASN A 126 -9.83 3.88 -5.43
N SER A 127 -8.63 4.42 -5.25
CA SER A 127 -7.83 4.28 -4.04
C SER A 127 -7.28 5.61 -3.56
N GLY A 128 -7.68 6.03 -2.36
CA GLY A 128 -7.08 7.19 -1.69
C GLY A 128 -5.60 7.00 -1.31
N ASN A 129 -5.08 5.79 -1.42
CA ASN A 129 -3.67 5.52 -1.13
C ASN A 129 -2.73 6.02 -2.25
N ILE A 130 -3.22 6.18 -3.49
CA ILE A 130 -2.41 6.70 -4.59
C ILE A 130 -2.09 8.18 -4.37
N PRO A 131 -3.08 9.08 -4.19
CA PRO A 131 -2.80 10.48 -3.85
C PRO A 131 -1.91 10.63 -2.60
N LEU A 132 -2.15 9.80 -1.58
CA LEU A 132 -1.34 9.82 -0.38
C LEU A 132 0.12 9.44 -0.65
N ALA A 133 0.36 8.38 -1.43
CA ALA A 133 1.71 7.99 -1.82
C ALA A 133 2.42 9.08 -2.64
N PHE A 134 1.71 9.70 -3.57
CA PHE A 134 2.23 10.79 -4.39
C PHE A 134 2.66 12.00 -3.55
N LEU A 135 1.88 12.38 -2.54
CA LEU A 135 2.25 13.46 -1.61
C LEU A 135 3.52 13.16 -0.79
N TYR A 136 3.95 11.90 -0.72
CA TYR A 136 5.20 11.48 -0.09
C TYR A 136 6.28 11.11 -1.12
N HIS A 137 6.18 11.61 -2.35
CA HIS A 137 7.15 11.37 -3.43
C HIS A 137 7.37 9.87 -3.71
N LYS A 138 6.32 9.04 -3.59
CA LYS A 138 6.44 7.60 -3.79
C LYS A 138 5.93 7.18 -5.16
N VAL A 139 6.61 6.20 -5.75
CA VAL A 139 6.12 5.45 -6.89
C VAL A 139 5.06 4.47 -6.42
N VAL A 140 4.02 4.29 -7.23
CA VAL A 140 2.93 3.37 -6.92
C VAL A 140 2.86 2.27 -7.98
N VAL A 141 2.60 1.04 -7.55
CA VAL A 141 2.19 -0.05 -8.44
C VAL A 141 0.80 -0.54 -8.04
N GLY A 142 -0.06 -0.82 -8.98
CA GLY A 142 -1.43 -1.20 -8.70
C GLY A 142 -2.11 -1.93 -9.85
N PRO A 143 -3.32 -2.48 -9.63
CA PRO A 143 -4.04 -3.18 -10.67
C PRO A 143 -4.48 -2.20 -11.78
N ASP A 144 -4.45 -2.69 -13.00
CA ASP A 144 -4.99 -2.02 -14.19
C ASP A 144 -6.51 -2.16 -14.23
N THR A 145 -7.17 -1.62 -13.21
CA THR A 145 -8.63 -1.68 -13.08
C THR A 145 -9.20 -0.35 -12.62
N GLY A 146 -10.37 0.01 -13.17
CA GLY A 146 -11.10 1.22 -12.83
C GLY A 146 -10.26 2.49 -13.00
N ASN A 147 -10.60 3.54 -12.29
CA ASN A 147 -9.88 4.83 -12.33
C ASN A 147 -8.45 4.71 -11.78
N ASN A 148 -8.11 3.63 -11.08
CA ASN A 148 -6.73 3.40 -10.63
C ASN A 148 -5.81 3.11 -11.82
N GLY A 149 -6.22 2.21 -12.73
CA GLY A 149 -5.45 1.92 -13.94
C GLY A 149 -5.25 3.17 -14.80
N GLU A 150 -6.32 3.96 -15.00
CA GLU A 150 -6.26 5.22 -15.73
C GLU A 150 -5.28 6.22 -15.07
N LEU A 151 -5.36 6.39 -13.75
CA LEU A 151 -4.48 7.30 -13.02
C LEU A 151 -3.01 6.86 -13.08
N LEU A 152 -2.74 5.56 -12.90
CA LEU A 152 -1.39 5.02 -13.01
C LEU A 152 -0.82 5.20 -14.42
N ALA A 153 -1.63 4.98 -15.46
CA ALA A 153 -1.24 5.21 -16.85
C ALA A 153 -0.92 6.69 -17.13
N ILE A 154 -1.78 7.62 -16.72
CA ILE A 154 -1.58 9.07 -16.89
C ILE A 154 -0.30 9.55 -16.20
N THR A 155 0.01 9.00 -15.02
CA THR A 155 1.18 9.40 -14.23
C THR A 155 2.42 8.56 -14.55
N GLY A 156 2.35 7.63 -15.51
CA GLY A 156 3.46 6.76 -15.90
C GLY A 156 3.88 5.76 -14.82
N ASN A 157 3.02 5.51 -13.82
CA ASN A 157 3.27 4.51 -12.80
C ASN A 157 2.92 3.10 -13.32
N PRO A 158 3.66 2.04 -12.91
CA PRO A 158 3.38 0.70 -13.39
C PRO A 158 2.03 0.17 -12.90
N SER A 159 1.23 -0.35 -13.82
CA SER A 159 0.03 -1.13 -13.52
C SER A 159 0.25 -2.61 -13.83
N PHE A 160 -0.65 -3.48 -13.34
CA PHE A 160 -0.58 -4.92 -13.55
C PHE A 160 -1.96 -5.56 -13.68
N ASP A 161 -2.02 -6.67 -14.41
CA ASP A 161 -3.13 -7.60 -14.36
C ASP A 161 -3.11 -8.36 -13.01
N PRO A 162 -4.14 -8.23 -12.16
CA PRO A 162 -4.18 -8.87 -10.85
C PRO A 162 -4.27 -10.40 -10.91
N ASP A 163 -4.59 -10.99 -12.06
CA ASP A 163 -4.67 -12.44 -12.27
C ASP A 163 -3.36 -13.01 -12.85
N ASP A 164 -2.46 -12.16 -13.32
CA ASP A 164 -1.14 -12.55 -13.83
C ASP A 164 -0.03 -12.21 -12.81
N ARG A 165 0.55 -13.28 -12.21
CA ARG A 165 1.66 -13.13 -11.25
C ARG A 165 2.93 -12.59 -11.89
N GLU A 166 3.21 -12.95 -13.13
CA GLU A 166 4.44 -12.52 -13.81
C GLU A 166 4.35 -11.02 -14.13
N ASP A 167 3.18 -10.56 -14.52
CA ASP A 167 2.92 -9.14 -14.75
C ASP A 167 3.04 -8.32 -13.45
N ILE A 168 2.54 -8.83 -12.33
CA ILE A 168 2.73 -8.18 -11.02
C ILE A 168 4.22 -8.09 -10.66
N VAL A 169 5.00 -9.15 -10.91
CA VAL A 169 6.45 -9.15 -10.66
C VAL A 169 7.15 -8.13 -11.57
N HIS A 170 6.75 -8.04 -12.84
CA HIS A 170 7.28 -7.06 -13.79
C HIS A 170 6.95 -5.62 -13.35
N ALA A 171 5.73 -5.37 -12.87
CA ALA A 171 5.34 -4.08 -12.34
C ALA A 171 6.15 -3.69 -11.09
N LEU A 172 6.40 -4.64 -10.18
CA LEU A 172 7.27 -4.41 -9.01
C LEU A 172 8.70 -4.07 -9.42
N GLU A 173 9.26 -4.77 -10.41
CA GLU A 173 10.62 -4.51 -10.92
C GLU A 173 10.69 -3.13 -11.57
N THR A 174 9.71 -2.79 -12.39
CA THR A 174 9.63 -1.49 -13.06
C THR A 174 9.46 -0.36 -12.04
N GLY A 175 8.57 -0.52 -11.06
CA GLY A 175 8.37 0.43 -9.98
C GLY A 175 9.62 0.65 -9.15
N ALA A 176 10.37 -0.42 -8.89
CA ALA A 176 11.64 -0.32 -8.16
C ALA A 176 12.72 0.45 -8.95
N ARG A 177 12.74 0.33 -10.28
CA ARG A 177 13.60 1.16 -11.12
C ARG A 177 13.18 2.62 -11.08
N TYR A 178 11.89 2.90 -11.21
CA TYR A 178 11.36 4.26 -11.17
C TYR A 178 11.62 4.96 -9.83
N ALA A 179 11.48 4.23 -8.72
CA ALA A 179 11.81 4.76 -7.40
C ALA A 179 13.30 5.20 -7.27
N ALA A 180 14.20 4.56 -8.02
CA ALA A 180 15.62 4.93 -8.06
C ALA A 180 15.93 6.15 -8.95
N TYR A 181 15.00 6.55 -9.84
CA TYR A 181 15.17 7.63 -10.83
C TYR A 181 14.24 8.83 -10.59
N GLU A 182 13.91 9.12 -9.33
CA GLU A 182 13.16 10.33 -8.93
C GLU A 182 11.75 10.47 -9.56
N HIS A 183 11.16 9.39 -10.09
CA HIS A 183 9.79 9.42 -10.61
C HIS A 183 8.77 9.84 -9.55
N GLY A 184 9.12 9.70 -8.28
CA GLY A 184 8.33 10.18 -7.15
C GLY A 184 8.11 11.70 -7.16
N GLU A 185 9.07 12.49 -7.65
CA GLU A 185 8.92 13.96 -7.78
C GLU A 185 7.82 14.30 -8.78
N ALA A 186 7.80 13.65 -9.94
CA ALA A 186 6.75 13.84 -10.94
C ALA A 186 5.36 13.47 -10.39
N ASN A 187 5.29 12.44 -9.55
CA ASN A 187 4.06 12.05 -8.85
C ASN A 187 3.59 13.12 -7.85
N TYR A 188 4.53 13.69 -7.11
CA TYR A 188 4.25 14.78 -6.16
C TYR A 188 3.72 16.00 -6.89
N ASP A 189 4.39 16.46 -7.95
CA ASP A 189 3.98 17.60 -8.77
C ASP A 189 2.58 17.37 -9.34
N TYR A 190 2.32 16.18 -9.87
CA TYR A 190 0.98 15.82 -10.36
C TYR A 190 -0.08 15.91 -9.26
N ALA A 191 0.23 15.43 -8.04
CA ALA A 191 -0.72 15.48 -6.93
C ALA A 191 -1.01 16.91 -6.49
N ILE A 192 0.01 17.76 -6.39
CA ILE A 192 -0.15 19.17 -6.02
C ILE A 192 -0.98 19.93 -7.06
N GLU A 193 -0.76 19.66 -8.34
CA GLU A 193 -1.45 20.35 -9.42
C GLU A 193 -2.89 19.86 -9.60
N ASN A 194 -3.10 18.53 -9.59
CA ASN A 194 -4.35 17.91 -10.03
C ASN A 194 -5.24 17.36 -8.90
N MET A 195 -4.67 17.09 -7.71
CA MET A 195 -5.40 16.52 -6.58
C MET A 195 -5.57 17.50 -5.41
N ASN A 196 -5.46 18.78 -5.67
CA ASN A 196 -5.57 19.82 -4.66
C ASN A 196 -7.04 20.02 -4.24
N ILE A 197 -7.33 19.79 -2.96
CA ILE A 197 -8.67 19.95 -2.36
C ILE A 197 -9.32 21.31 -2.66
N LYS A 198 -8.53 22.41 -2.67
CA LYS A 198 -9.06 23.76 -2.95
C LYS A 198 -9.47 23.92 -4.42
N LYS A 199 -8.72 23.27 -5.34
CA LYS A 199 -9.05 23.24 -6.78
C LYS A 199 -10.35 22.45 -6.97
N THR A 200 -10.38 21.22 -6.48
CA THR A 200 -11.53 20.33 -6.55
C THR A 200 -12.78 20.96 -5.93
N GLY A 201 -12.66 21.60 -4.77
CA GLY A 201 -13.77 22.30 -4.12
C GLY A 201 -14.33 23.47 -4.97
N ARG A 202 -13.47 24.20 -5.69
CA ARG A 202 -13.91 25.25 -6.63
C ARG A 202 -14.62 24.67 -7.84
N GLU A 203 -14.12 23.58 -8.40
CA GLU A 203 -14.72 22.89 -9.54
C GLU A 203 -16.11 22.36 -9.18
N TYR A 204 -16.27 21.70 -8.03
CA TYR A 204 -17.59 21.29 -7.53
C TYR A 204 -18.53 22.48 -7.32
N ALA A 205 -18.06 23.56 -6.71
CA ALA A 205 -18.89 24.76 -6.52
C ALA A 205 -19.35 25.36 -7.86
N GLN A 206 -18.52 25.28 -8.90
CA GLN A 206 -18.90 25.73 -10.24
C GLN A 206 -19.98 24.84 -10.85
N VAL A 207 -19.83 23.50 -10.78
CA VAL A 207 -20.84 22.55 -11.26
C VAL A 207 -22.20 22.79 -10.60
N TYR A 208 -22.22 23.01 -9.28
CA TYR A 208 -23.46 23.33 -8.58
C TYR A 208 -24.09 24.65 -9.04
N LYS A 209 -23.28 25.69 -9.26
CA LYS A 209 -23.79 26.96 -9.77
C LYS A 209 -24.35 26.82 -11.16
N ASP A 210 -23.69 26.06 -12.04
CA ASP A 210 -24.15 25.85 -13.41
C ASP A 210 -25.48 25.04 -13.42
N ALA A 211 -25.58 24.01 -12.57
CA ALA A 211 -26.82 23.25 -12.42
C ALA A 211 -28.00 24.11 -11.90
N ILE A 212 -27.76 25.02 -10.95
CA ILE A 212 -28.77 25.93 -10.42
C ILE A 212 -29.21 26.94 -11.49
N ASN A 213 -28.28 27.41 -12.31
CA ASN A 213 -28.53 28.40 -13.35
C ASN A 213 -29.01 27.80 -14.69
N GLY A 214 -29.28 26.48 -14.73
CA GLY A 214 -29.79 25.77 -15.92
C GLY A 214 -28.80 25.68 -17.08
N ARG A 215 -27.53 25.67 -16.78
CA ARG A 215 -26.42 25.52 -17.75
C ARG A 215 -25.79 24.12 -17.67
#